data_61057728af078b389344cac39fafe065
#
_entry.id   61057728af078b389344cac39fafe065
#
_cell.length_a   1.000
_cell.length_b   1.000
_cell.length_c   1.000
_cell.angle_alpha   90.00
_cell.angle_beta   90.00
_cell.angle_gamma   90.00
#
_symmetry.space_group_name_H-M   'P 1'
#
loop_
_entity.id
_entity.type
_entity.pdbx_description
1 polymer ?
#
loop_
_entity_poly.entity_id
_entity_poly.type
_entity_poly.pdbx_seq_one_letter_code
_entity_poly.pdbx_strand_id
1 'polypeptide(L)'
;MSEQSTALFQLRYSYNLETMTMVFHSRIDKLLTAIQLISGTAVIANTGLGWFFALPVVVIATTQLIWQPSIIAERASVQRRQYADLLYNSDTLPAADIFKALKTLHHTDSTPFGSLLNPAYKRAAISSGLPDDTTLTAYEKVMAWIAGDLPR
;
A
#
# COMPACT_ATOMS: atom_id res chain seq x y z
N MET A 1 -11.01 -25.86 -4.41
CA MET A 1 -10.25 -25.34 -3.25
C MET A 1 -10.97 -25.73 -2.00
N SER A 2 -10.25 -26.13 -0.93
CA SER A 2 -10.87 -26.35 0.39
C SER A 2 -11.24 -25.00 1.02
N GLU A 3 -12.19 -24.99 1.97
CA GLU A 3 -12.51 -23.75 2.72
C GLU A 3 -11.27 -23.14 3.38
N GLN A 4 -10.40 -24.00 3.91
CA GLN A 4 -9.15 -23.58 4.54
C GLN A 4 -8.23 -22.86 3.53
N SER A 5 -8.07 -23.39 2.32
CA SER A 5 -7.22 -22.75 1.29
C SER A 5 -7.81 -21.42 0.81
N THR A 6 -9.15 -21.31 0.78
CA THR A 6 -9.82 -20.05 0.42
C THR A 6 -9.64 -18.99 1.51
N ALA A 7 -9.77 -19.37 2.79
CA ALA A 7 -9.55 -18.46 3.91
C ALA A 7 -8.11 -17.95 3.96
N LEU A 8 -7.12 -18.84 3.79
CA LEU A 8 -5.71 -18.48 3.74
C LEU A 8 -5.37 -17.59 2.54
N PHE A 9 -5.97 -17.85 1.38
CA PHE A 9 -5.78 -16.99 0.21
C PHE A 9 -6.29 -15.57 0.47
N GLN A 10 -7.50 -15.41 1.01
CA GLN A 10 -8.06 -14.10 1.33
C GLN A 10 -7.20 -13.36 2.37
N LEU A 11 -6.72 -14.09 3.39
CA LEU A 11 -5.85 -13.54 4.41
C LEU A 11 -4.52 -13.03 3.81
N ARG A 12 -3.89 -13.82 2.94
CA ARG A 12 -2.66 -13.42 2.23
C ARG A 12 -2.90 -12.24 1.30
N TYR A 13 -4.05 -12.21 0.63
CA TYR A 13 -4.43 -11.09 -0.23
C TYR A 13 -4.53 -9.78 0.56
N SER A 14 -5.29 -9.80 1.67
CA SER A 14 -5.43 -8.61 2.52
C SER A 14 -4.10 -8.15 3.12
N TYR A 15 -3.28 -9.09 3.60
CA TYR A 15 -1.94 -8.79 4.09
C TYR A 15 -1.05 -8.13 3.03
N ASN A 16 -1.04 -8.66 1.80
CA ASN A 16 -0.24 -8.11 0.70
C ASN A 16 -0.75 -6.73 0.27
N LEU A 17 -2.07 -6.54 0.22
CA LEU A 17 -2.69 -5.27 -0.15
C LEU A 17 -2.33 -4.17 0.85
N GLU A 18 -2.44 -4.44 2.15
CA GLU A 18 -2.05 -3.49 3.20
C GLU A 18 -0.53 -3.21 3.19
N THR A 19 0.27 -4.24 2.91
CA THR A 19 1.72 -4.07 2.76
C THR A 19 2.07 -3.15 1.59
N MET A 20 1.48 -3.37 0.43
CA MET A 20 1.69 -2.53 -0.75
C MET A 20 1.16 -1.10 -0.53
N THR A 21 0.00 -0.96 0.10
CA THR A 21 -0.60 0.35 0.43
C THR A 21 0.31 1.14 1.37
N MET A 22 0.82 0.51 2.43
CA MET A 22 1.76 1.12 3.37
C MET A 22 3.03 1.62 2.67
N VAL A 23 3.68 0.75 1.88
CA VAL A 23 4.95 1.07 1.21
C VAL A 23 4.75 2.16 0.17
N PHE A 24 3.69 2.06 -0.64
CA PHE A 24 3.36 3.03 -1.67
C PHE A 24 3.20 4.44 -1.07
N HIS A 25 2.29 4.60 -0.11
CA HIS A 25 2.01 5.90 0.48
C HIS A 25 3.21 6.46 1.27
N SER A 26 3.97 5.62 1.97
CA SER A 26 5.20 6.04 2.66
C SER A 26 6.25 6.55 1.68
N ARG A 27 6.43 5.91 0.51
CA ARG A 27 7.39 6.37 -0.51
C ARG A 27 6.93 7.66 -1.17
N ILE A 28 5.65 7.78 -1.49
CA ILE A 28 5.08 9.01 -2.05
C ILE A 28 5.24 10.17 -1.06
N ASP A 29 4.92 9.99 0.20
CA ASP A 29 5.07 11.03 1.23
C ASP A 29 6.52 11.51 1.34
N LYS A 30 7.48 10.57 1.41
CA LYS A 30 8.90 10.90 1.46
C LYS A 30 9.38 11.64 0.21
N LEU A 31 8.90 11.24 -0.98
CA LEU A 31 9.23 11.90 -2.24
C LEU A 31 8.69 13.33 -2.27
N LEU A 32 7.43 13.53 -1.89
CA LEU A 32 6.82 14.85 -1.82
C LEU A 32 7.57 15.76 -0.83
N THR A 33 7.90 15.23 0.34
CA THR A 33 8.69 15.97 1.35
C THR A 33 10.08 16.33 0.84
N ALA A 34 10.77 15.42 0.14
CA ALA A 34 12.08 15.70 -0.43
C ALA A 34 12.01 16.82 -1.49
N ILE A 35 10.99 16.80 -2.37
CA ILE A 35 10.78 17.86 -3.36
C ILE A 35 10.51 19.21 -2.68
N GLN A 36 9.69 19.22 -1.61
CA GLN A 36 9.44 20.45 -0.85
C GLN A 36 10.70 21.02 -0.22
N LEU A 37 11.54 20.17 0.39
CA LEU A 37 12.79 20.62 1.01
C LEU A 37 13.75 21.22 -0.03
N ILE A 38 13.91 20.57 -1.18
CA ILE A 38 14.77 21.06 -2.27
C ILE A 38 14.23 22.39 -2.80
N SER A 39 12.92 22.46 -3.08
CA SER A 39 12.29 23.68 -3.61
C SER A 39 12.34 24.82 -2.59
N GLY A 40 12.06 24.55 -1.30
CA GLY A 40 12.14 25.54 -0.24
C GLY A 40 13.55 26.11 -0.05
N THR A 41 14.57 25.27 -0.13
CA THR A 41 15.96 25.71 -0.07
C THR A 41 16.31 26.65 -1.25
N ALA A 42 15.83 26.34 -2.48
CA ALA A 42 16.04 27.17 -3.65
C ALA A 42 15.36 28.55 -3.54
N VAL A 43 14.19 28.63 -2.88
CA VAL A 43 13.51 29.90 -2.57
C VAL A 43 14.37 30.76 -1.65
N ILE A 44 14.90 30.18 -0.57
CA ILE A 44 15.73 30.89 0.43
C ILE A 44 17.05 31.38 -0.20
N ALA A 45 17.63 30.63 -1.11
CA ALA A 45 18.88 30.98 -1.79
C ALA A 45 18.77 32.21 -2.71
N ASN A 46 17.59 32.80 -2.87
CA ASN A 46 17.29 34.01 -3.63
C ASN A 46 17.89 34.02 -5.05
N THR A 47 17.70 32.95 -5.79
CA THR A 47 18.29 32.72 -7.13
C THR A 47 17.63 33.53 -8.24
N GLY A 48 16.78 34.51 -7.96
CA GLY A 48 15.98 35.24 -8.95
C GLY A 48 14.80 34.42 -9.53
N LEU A 49 14.80 33.10 -9.35
CA LEU A 49 13.74 32.15 -9.76
C LEU A 49 12.88 31.69 -8.57
N GLY A 50 12.95 32.36 -7.44
CA GLY A 50 12.29 31.96 -6.20
C GLY A 50 10.78 31.69 -6.35
N TRP A 51 10.07 32.48 -7.17
CA TRP A 51 8.65 32.26 -7.45
C TRP A 51 8.37 30.93 -8.14
N PHE A 52 9.27 30.47 -9.03
CA PHE A 52 9.14 29.18 -9.73
C PHE A 52 9.27 27.99 -8.75
N PHE A 53 10.13 28.11 -7.75
CA PHE A 53 10.30 27.08 -6.72
C PHE A 53 9.25 27.17 -5.59
N ALA A 54 8.67 28.36 -5.36
CA ALA A 54 7.62 28.51 -4.35
C ALA A 54 6.32 27.80 -4.73
N LEU A 55 5.95 27.79 -6.01
CA LEU A 55 4.73 27.15 -6.47
C LEU A 55 4.66 25.64 -6.16
N PRO A 56 5.67 24.81 -6.47
CA PRO A 56 5.68 23.41 -6.08
C PRO A 56 5.54 23.19 -4.56
N VAL A 57 6.16 24.02 -3.73
CA VAL A 57 6.04 23.92 -2.28
C VAL A 57 4.59 24.04 -1.84
N VAL A 58 3.86 25.04 -2.33
CA VAL A 58 2.46 25.27 -1.98
C VAL A 58 1.58 24.14 -2.49
N VAL A 59 1.75 23.73 -3.75
CA VAL A 59 0.95 22.65 -4.36
C VAL A 59 1.15 21.33 -3.59
N ILE A 60 2.40 20.97 -3.28
CA ILE A 60 2.70 19.73 -2.57
C ILE A 60 2.16 19.80 -1.13
N ALA A 61 2.35 20.92 -0.43
CA ALA A 61 1.82 21.11 0.93
C ALA A 61 0.30 20.92 0.96
N THR A 62 -0.41 21.53 -0.01
CA THR A 62 -1.87 21.37 -0.13
C THR A 62 -2.25 19.93 -0.44
N THR A 63 -1.53 19.26 -1.33
CA THR A 63 -1.76 17.86 -1.66
C THR A 63 -1.57 16.96 -0.44
N GLN A 64 -0.50 17.14 0.33
CA GLN A 64 -0.24 16.38 1.56
C GLN A 64 -1.29 16.64 2.63
N LEU A 65 -1.80 17.87 2.73
CA LEU A 65 -2.86 18.23 3.70
C LEU A 65 -4.19 17.53 3.36
N ILE A 66 -4.54 17.45 2.08
CA ILE A 66 -5.81 16.86 1.63
C ILE A 66 -5.73 15.34 1.57
N TRP A 67 -4.69 14.80 0.93
CA TRP A 67 -4.55 13.36 0.68
C TRP A 67 -3.99 12.60 1.89
N GLN A 68 -3.17 13.23 2.72
CA GLN A 68 -2.58 12.68 3.95
C GLN A 68 -1.91 11.29 3.76
N PRO A 69 -0.97 11.15 2.82
CA PRO A 69 -0.39 9.84 2.50
C PRO A 69 0.34 9.19 3.70
N SER A 70 0.95 9.97 4.59
CA SER A 70 1.57 9.47 5.81
C SER A 70 0.57 8.78 6.75
N ILE A 71 -0.63 9.36 6.91
CA ILE A 71 -1.71 8.79 7.75
C ILE A 71 -2.24 7.50 7.14
N ILE A 72 -2.42 7.46 5.81
CA ILE A 72 -2.84 6.23 5.11
C ILE A 72 -1.78 5.14 5.30
N ALA A 73 -0.49 5.48 5.14
CA ALA A 73 0.60 4.54 5.35
C ALA A 73 0.65 3.99 6.77
N GLU A 74 0.40 4.83 7.79
CA GLU A 74 0.36 4.42 9.18
C GLU A 74 -0.81 3.46 9.46
N ARG A 75 -2.01 3.80 9.00
CA ARG A 75 -3.20 2.92 9.11
C ARG A 75 -2.95 1.57 8.45
N ALA A 76 -2.42 1.57 7.23
CA ALA A 76 -2.05 0.35 6.52
C ALA A 76 -0.98 -0.45 7.28
N SER A 77 -0.02 0.21 7.94
CA SER A 77 0.99 -0.46 8.76
C SER A 77 0.38 -1.19 9.97
N VAL A 78 -0.57 -0.55 10.66
CA VAL A 78 -1.27 -1.16 11.79
C VAL A 78 -2.08 -2.36 11.31
N GLN A 79 -2.85 -2.18 10.25
CA GLN A 79 -3.70 -3.23 9.69
C GLN A 79 -2.89 -4.42 9.18
N ARG A 80 -1.78 -4.16 8.49
CA ARG A 80 -0.84 -5.19 8.06
C ARG A 80 -0.34 -6.06 9.23
N ARG A 81 -0.05 -5.45 10.39
CA ARG A 81 0.39 -6.21 11.58
C ARG A 81 -0.70 -7.15 12.07
N GLN A 82 -1.95 -6.68 12.11
CA GLN A 82 -3.08 -7.52 12.53
C GLN A 82 -3.29 -8.70 11.58
N TYR A 83 -3.17 -8.49 10.27
CA TYR A 83 -3.21 -9.59 9.30
C TYR A 83 -1.98 -10.52 9.42
N ALA A 84 -0.79 -10.00 9.73
CA ALA A 84 0.40 -10.82 9.97
C ALA A 84 0.22 -11.72 11.20
N ASP A 85 -0.32 -11.18 12.29
CA ASP A 85 -0.59 -11.94 13.51
C ASP A 85 -1.62 -13.05 13.25
N LEU A 86 -2.68 -12.76 12.49
CA LEU A 86 -3.66 -13.77 12.09
C LEU A 86 -3.03 -14.83 11.18
N LEU A 87 -2.17 -14.43 10.24
CA LEU A 87 -1.46 -15.34 9.34
C LEU A 87 -0.51 -16.26 10.12
N TYR A 88 0.20 -15.73 11.12
CA TYR A 88 1.09 -16.53 11.96
C TYR A 88 0.34 -17.62 12.74
N ASN A 89 -0.89 -17.34 13.19
CA ASN A 89 -1.70 -18.28 13.93
C ASN A 89 -2.61 -19.15 13.04
N SER A 90 -2.61 -18.94 11.74
CA SER A 90 -3.58 -19.52 10.80
C SER A 90 -3.49 -21.05 10.68
N ASP A 91 -2.32 -21.64 10.96
CA ASP A 91 -2.13 -23.09 10.90
C ASP A 91 -2.89 -23.85 12.00
N THR A 92 -3.21 -23.16 13.11
CA THR A 92 -3.92 -23.71 14.25
C THR A 92 -5.41 -23.39 14.25
N LEU A 93 -5.87 -22.51 13.37
CA LEU A 93 -7.24 -22.01 13.33
C LEU A 93 -8.07 -22.71 12.25
N PRO A 94 -9.33 -23.09 12.55
CA PRO A 94 -10.26 -23.56 11.52
C PRO A 94 -10.64 -22.40 10.57
N ALA A 95 -11.02 -22.75 9.33
CA ALA A 95 -11.39 -21.77 8.30
C ALA A 95 -12.47 -20.79 8.77
N ALA A 96 -13.48 -21.27 9.52
CA ALA A 96 -14.57 -20.43 10.02
C ALA A 96 -14.08 -19.30 10.94
N ASP A 97 -13.09 -19.59 11.80
CA ASP A 97 -12.52 -18.60 12.71
C ASP A 97 -11.64 -17.58 11.95
N ILE A 98 -10.90 -18.04 10.94
CA ILE A 98 -10.15 -17.14 10.04
C ILE A 98 -11.11 -16.20 9.32
N PHE A 99 -12.21 -16.68 8.74
CA PHE A 99 -13.21 -15.83 8.07
C PHE A 99 -13.87 -14.84 9.04
N LYS A 100 -14.17 -15.26 10.27
CA LYS A 100 -14.73 -14.38 11.29
C LYS A 100 -13.75 -13.25 11.65
N ALA A 101 -12.48 -13.59 11.85
CA ALA A 101 -11.44 -12.61 12.12
C ALA A 101 -11.22 -11.65 10.93
N LEU A 102 -11.15 -12.18 9.71
CA LEU A 102 -11.06 -11.36 8.47
C LEU A 102 -12.22 -10.36 8.39
N LYS A 103 -13.46 -10.82 8.61
CA LYS A 103 -14.63 -9.93 8.58
C LYS A 103 -14.51 -8.79 9.59
N THR A 104 -13.97 -9.05 10.77
CA THR A 104 -13.75 -8.02 11.79
C THR A 104 -12.66 -7.02 11.36
N LEU A 105 -11.55 -7.53 10.83
CA LEU A 105 -10.42 -6.71 10.39
C LEU A 105 -10.77 -5.82 9.19
N HIS A 106 -11.55 -6.31 8.23
CA HIS A 106 -11.96 -5.54 7.05
C HIS A 106 -12.71 -4.23 7.37
N HIS A 107 -13.33 -4.10 8.53
CA HIS A 107 -13.98 -2.86 8.93
C HIS A 107 -13.00 -1.71 9.19
N THR A 108 -11.74 -2.01 9.41
CA THR A 108 -10.68 -1.05 9.73
C THR A 108 -9.59 -0.98 8.65
N ASP A 109 -9.81 -1.65 7.51
CA ASP A 109 -8.86 -1.63 6.38
C ASP A 109 -8.57 -0.20 5.92
N SER A 110 -7.33 0.01 5.49
CA SER A 110 -6.95 1.25 4.83
C SER A 110 -7.64 1.36 3.46
N THR A 111 -7.72 2.59 2.92
CA THR A 111 -8.23 2.77 1.56
C THR A 111 -7.11 2.49 0.56
N PRO A 112 -7.10 1.33 -0.13
CA PRO A 112 -6.04 0.99 -1.05
C PRO A 112 -6.15 1.83 -2.34
N PHE A 113 -5.01 2.08 -2.96
CA PHE A 113 -4.99 2.63 -4.30
C PHE A 113 -5.41 1.54 -5.31
N GLY A 114 -6.43 1.82 -6.13
CA GLY A 114 -7.07 0.79 -6.96
C GLY A 114 -6.13 -0.01 -7.86
N SER A 115 -5.02 0.60 -8.33
CA SER A 115 -4.02 -0.08 -9.14
C SER A 115 -3.14 -1.08 -8.38
N LEU A 116 -3.27 -1.18 -7.04
CA LEU A 116 -2.57 -2.16 -6.22
C LEU A 116 -3.37 -3.45 -6.01
N LEU A 117 -4.66 -3.47 -6.37
CA LEU A 117 -5.54 -4.63 -6.16
C LEU A 117 -5.05 -5.86 -6.94
N ASN A 118 -4.83 -5.73 -8.25
CA ASN A 118 -4.35 -6.82 -9.09
C ASN A 118 -2.93 -7.28 -8.72
N PRO A 119 -1.95 -6.39 -8.46
CA PRO A 119 -0.64 -6.79 -7.95
C PRO A 119 -0.71 -7.57 -6.63
N ALA A 120 -1.52 -7.12 -5.66
CA ALA A 120 -1.69 -7.81 -4.39
C ALA A 120 -2.34 -9.19 -4.56
N TYR A 121 -3.35 -9.29 -5.44
CA TYR A 121 -3.98 -10.55 -5.79
C TYR A 121 -2.97 -11.53 -6.42
N LYS A 122 -2.22 -11.08 -7.43
CA LYS A 122 -1.18 -11.88 -8.07
C LYS A 122 -0.15 -12.37 -7.07
N ARG A 123 0.32 -11.52 -6.17
CA ARG A 123 1.24 -11.91 -5.10
C ARG A 123 0.62 -12.97 -4.17
N ALA A 124 -0.64 -12.83 -3.80
CA ALA A 124 -1.35 -13.81 -2.99
C ALA A 124 -1.48 -15.16 -3.70
N ALA A 125 -1.78 -15.16 -5.01
CA ALA A 125 -1.86 -16.38 -5.81
C ALA A 125 -0.50 -17.11 -5.86
N ILE A 126 0.57 -16.38 -6.18
CA ILE A 126 1.94 -16.92 -6.19
C ILE A 126 2.32 -17.52 -4.83
N SER A 127 2.09 -16.78 -3.73
CA SER A 127 2.43 -17.24 -2.37
C SER A 127 1.56 -18.40 -1.88
N SER A 128 0.41 -18.62 -2.52
CA SER A 128 -0.48 -19.74 -2.22
C SER A 128 -0.28 -20.94 -3.15
N GLY A 129 0.65 -20.86 -4.11
CA GLY A 129 0.87 -21.91 -5.11
C GLY A 129 -0.33 -22.14 -6.05
N LEU A 130 -1.17 -21.09 -6.21
CA LEU A 130 -2.33 -21.16 -7.09
C LEU A 130 -1.98 -20.70 -8.51
N PRO A 131 -2.58 -21.32 -9.56
CA PRO A 131 -2.46 -20.82 -10.90
C PRO A 131 -3.05 -19.41 -10.98
N ASP A 132 -2.34 -18.50 -11.64
CA ASP A 132 -2.75 -17.11 -11.77
C ASP A 132 -2.58 -16.64 -13.21
N ASP A 133 -3.69 -16.30 -13.84
CA ASP A 133 -3.77 -15.77 -15.21
C ASP A 133 -3.82 -14.22 -15.21
N THR A 134 -3.66 -13.57 -14.05
CA THR A 134 -3.76 -12.11 -13.93
C THR A 134 -2.59 -11.45 -14.66
N THR A 135 -2.90 -10.73 -15.73
CA THR A 135 -1.92 -9.93 -16.47
C THR A 135 -1.95 -8.49 -15.97
N LEU A 136 -0.83 -8.02 -15.42
CA LEU A 136 -0.71 -6.64 -14.95
C LEU A 136 -0.50 -5.70 -16.14
N THR A 137 -1.24 -4.60 -16.17
CA THR A 137 -1.02 -3.48 -17.10
C THR A 137 0.33 -2.81 -16.82
N ALA A 138 0.86 -2.04 -17.77
CA ALA A 138 2.10 -1.29 -17.57
C ALA A 138 2.00 -0.33 -16.38
N TYR A 139 0.83 0.31 -16.20
CA TYR A 139 0.57 1.19 -15.08
C TYR A 139 0.60 0.45 -13.74
N GLU A 140 -0.08 -0.69 -13.62
CA GLU A 140 -0.07 -1.52 -12.40
C GLU A 140 1.33 -2.03 -12.07
N LYS A 141 2.15 -2.38 -13.07
CA LYS A 141 3.55 -2.77 -12.87
C LYS A 141 4.38 -1.64 -12.26
N VAL A 142 4.20 -0.41 -12.74
CA VAL A 142 4.89 0.77 -12.17
C VAL A 142 4.42 1.02 -10.74
N MET A 143 3.12 0.96 -10.48
CA MET A 143 2.56 1.15 -9.14
C MET A 143 3.02 0.06 -8.17
N ALA A 144 3.03 -1.20 -8.59
CA ALA A 144 3.55 -2.32 -7.82
C ALA A 144 5.05 -2.18 -7.51
N TRP A 145 5.84 -1.71 -8.48
CA TRP A 145 7.25 -1.42 -8.26
C TRP A 145 7.45 -0.30 -7.21
N ILE A 146 6.67 0.79 -7.30
CA ILE A 146 6.68 1.86 -6.28
C ILE A 146 6.23 1.31 -4.92
N ALA A 147 5.27 0.39 -4.89
CA ALA A 147 4.82 -0.30 -3.67
C ALA A 147 5.82 -1.34 -3.13
N GLY A 148 6.97 -1.51 -3.81
CA GLY A 148 8.08 -2.35 -3.34
C GLY A 148 7.96 -3.82 -3.65
N ASP A 149 6.93 -4.25 -4.39
CA ASP A 149 6.74 -5.64 -4.78
C ASP A 149 6.10 -5.74 -6.17
N LEU A 150 6.92 -6.09 -7.16
CA LEU A 150 6.46 -6.42 -8.51
C LEU A 150 6.33 -7.94 -8.67
N PRO A 151 5.12 -8.52 -8.53
CA PRO A 151 4.92 -9.96 -8.68
C PRO A 151 5.16 -10.39 -10.12
N ARG A 152 5.98 -11.44 -10.29
CA ARG A 152 6.40 -11.99 -11.58
C ARG A 152 5.86 -13.39 -11.78
#